data_862b4b74933d936e5e39072c2f83bfed
#
_entry.id   862b4b74933d936e5e39072c2f83bfed
#
_cell.length_a   1.000
_cell.length_b   1.000
_cell.length_c   1.000
_cell.angle_alpha   90.00
_cell.angle_beta   90.00
_cell.angle_gamma   90.00
#
_symmetry.space_group_name_H-M   'P 1'
#
loop_
_entity.id
_entity.type
_entity.pdbx_description
1 polymer ?
#
loop_
_entity_poly.entity_id
_entity_poly.type
_entity_poly.pdbx_seq_one_letter_code
_entity_poly.pdbx_strand_id
1 'polypeptide(L)'
;TGKKEDKFGLTRKKFLELLKKYKSSKFINIICLSVHIGSQITNLLPYKNMLNVIKKIIQQSKYKFKYIDLGGGMGIQYEDNSNKLNYIKYNKLIKSFLKKNNSKIIFEPGRSIVGNAGCLISKIIYIKHTNSKNFIILDAAMNDLIRPALYGAKHRIIPSKINRKKISKKH
;
A
#
# COMPACT_ATOMS: atom_id res chain seq x y z
N THR A 1 -0.28 -7.05 6.68
CA THR A 1 1.08 -6.60 7.04
C THR A 1 1.01 -5.29 7.81
N GLY A 2 1.86 -5.12 8.81
CA GLY A 2 1.91 -3.92 9.66
C GLY A 2 1.14 -4.04 10.99
N LYS A 3 0.55 -5.17 11.31
CA LYS A 3 -0.04 -5.45 12.64
C LYS A 3 1.04 -6.00 13.58
N LYS A 4 0.83 -5.84 14.91
CA LYS A 4 1.78 -6.33 15.94
C LYS A 4 2.01 -7.85 15.89
N GLU A 5 1.03 -8.60 15.40
CA GLU A 5 1.02 -10.06 15.37
C GLU A 5 1.40 -10.63 14.00
N ASP A 6 1.82 -9.78 13.06
CA ASP A 6 2.26 -10.25 11.76
C ASP A 6 3.60 -11.01 11.90
N LYS A 7 3.77 -12.06 11.08
CA LYS A 7 4.98 -12.89 11.05
C LYS A 7 6.23 -12.19 10.53
N PHE A 8 6.09 -10.98 10.02
CA PHE A 8 7.16 -10.25 9.35
C PHE A 8 7.86 -9.24 10.26
N GLY A 9 9.15 -9.01 9.96
CA GLY A 9 9.95 -7.98 10.59
C GLY A 9 10.44 -8.34 12.00
N LEU A 10 11.14 -7.39 12.60
CA LEU A 10 11.67 -7.47 13.95
C LEU A 10 11.03 -6.39 14.82
N THR A 11 10.87 -6.67 16.11
CA THR A 11 10.53 -5.62 17.06
C THR A 11 11.69 -4.63 17.16
N ARG A 12 11.40 -3.37 17.48
CA ARG A 12 12.44 -2.34 17.65
C ARG A 12 13.55 -2.77 18.61
N LYS A 13 13.20 -3.43 19.73
CA LYS A 13 14.17 -3.92 20.71
C LYS A 13 15.12 -4.94 20.07
N LYS A 14 14.58 -5.98 19.44
CA LYS A 14 15.38 -7.02 18.76
C LYS A 14 16.25 -6.44 17.65
N PHE A 15 15.73 -5.46 16.89
CA PHE A 15 16.51 -4.80 15.85
C PHE A 15 17.71 -4.02 16.41
N LEU A 16 17.53 -3.29 17.51
CA LEU A 16 18.62 -2.56 18.18
C LEU A 16 19.67 -3.52 18.75
N GLU A 17 19.25 -4.65 19.33
CA GLU A 17 20.14 -5.72 19.78
C GLU A 17 20.96 -6.31 18.61
N LEU A 18 20.32 -6.54 17.47
CA LEU A 18 20.97 -7.03 16.24
C LEU A 18 22.02 -6.04 15.74
N LEU A 19 21.68 -4.75 15.67
CA LEU A 19 22.63 -3.71 15.27
C LEU A 19 23.84 -3.69 16.19
N LYS A 20 23.64 -3.78 17.52
CA LYS A 20 24.73 -3.82 18.51
C LYS A 20 25.59 -5.06 18.31
N LYS A 21 24.99 -6.23 18.12
CA LYS A 21 25.68 -7.52 17.93
C LYS A 21 26.61 -7.51 16.72
N TYR A 22 26.16 -6.93 15.59
CA TYR A 22 26.90 -7.00 14.33
C TYR A 22 27.66 -5.72 13.97
N LYS A 23 27.68 -4.71 14.86
CA LYS A 23 28.37 -3.42 14.60
C LYS A 23 29.83 -3.56 14.22
N SER A 24 30.53 -4.52 14.80
CA SER A 24 31.97 -4.77 14.58
C SER A 24 32.23 -6.05 13.79
N SER A 25 31.21 -6.60 13.12
CA SER A 25 31.38 -7.81 12.30
C SER A 25 32.24 -7.53 11.08
N LYS A 26 33.21 -8.40 10.81
CA LYS A 26 34.02 -8.36 9.58
C LYS A 26 33.29 -8.97 8.37
N PHE A 27 32.23 -9.73 8.61
CA PHE A 27 31.52 -10.50 7.58
C PHE A 27 30.11 -9.95 7.27
N ILE A 28 29.53 -9.15 8.17
CA ILE A 28 28.16 -8.61 8.03
C ILE A 28 28.20 -7.10 8.09
N ASN A 29 27.69 -6.47 7.01
CA ASN A 29 27.52 -5.03 6.95
C ASN A 29 26.04 -4.71 6.77
N ILE A 30 25.42 -4.10 7.78
CA ILE A 30 24.01 -3.72 7.76
C ILE A 30 23.91 -2.34 7.13
N ILE A 31 23.60 -2.27 5.85
CA ILE A 31 23.57 -1.02 5.07
C ILE A 31 22.19 -0.41 4.92
N CYS A 32 21.12 -1.16 5.21
CA CYS A 32 19.76 -0.72 4.99
C CYS A 32 18.87 -0.99 6.22
N LEU A 33 18.03 -0.01 6.53
CA LEU A 33 16.87 -0.18 7.40
C LEU A 33 15.62 -0.21 6.52
N SER A 34 14.97 -1.37 6.43
CA SER A 34 13.73 -1.55 5.66
C SER A 34 12.51 -1.59 6.57
N VAL A 35 11.44 -0.94 6.14
CA VAL A 35 10.14 -0.95 6.83
C VAL A 35 9.00 -1.06 5.81
N HIS A 36 7.93 -1.74 6.21
CA HIS A 36 6.69 -1.80 5.43
C HIS A 36 5.49 -1.70 6.38
N ILE A 37 4.69 -0.64 6.25
CA ILE A 37 3.64 -0.31 7.24
C ILE A 37 2.24 -0.76 6.83
N GLY A 38 2.11 -1.42 5.70
CA GLY A 38 0.83 -1.94 5.22
C GLY A 38 0.54 -1.58 3.77
N SER A 39 -0.72 -1.70 3.38
CA SER A 39 -1.19 -1.47 2.01
C SER A 39 -2.42 -0.56 2.00
N GLN A 40 -2.68 0.09 0.86
CA GLN A 40 -3.82 0.99 0.65
C GLN A 40 -3.82 2.19 1.61
N ILE A 41 -2.66 2.80 1.81
CA ILE A 41 -2.50 3.97 2.67
C ILE A 41 -2.74 5.23 1.84
N THR A 42 -3.80 5.96 2.15
CA THR A 42 -4.27 7.14 1.40
C THR A 42 -4.10 8.45 2.16
N ASN A 43 -3.58 8.40 3.40
CA ASN A 43 -3.30 9.59 4.19
C ASN A 43 -1.84 9.62 4.68
N LEU A 44 -1.39 10.80 5.14
CA LEU A 44 0.01 11.03 5.50
C LEU A 44 0.38 10.61 6.92
N LEU A 45 -0.59 10.46 7.81
CA LEU A 45 -0.31 10.21 9.23
C LEU A 45 0.48 8.93 9.49
N PRO A 46 0.15 7.77 8.86
CA PRO A 46 0.94 6.55 9.01
C PRO A 46 2.40 6.73 8.57
N TYR A 47 2.63 7.45 7.46
CA TYR A 47 4.00 7.73 7.00
C TYR A 47 4.77 8.65 7.95
N LYS A 48 4.11 9.69 8.49
CA LYS A 48 4.72 10.56 9.51
C LYS A 48 5.13 9.75 10.75
N ASN A 49 4.25 8.87 11.22
CA ASN A 49 4.51 8.01 12.37
C ASN A 49 5.68 7.04 12.09
N MET A 50 5.70 6.41 10.92
CA MET A 50 6.79 5.56 10.45
C MET A 50 8.14 6.29 10.49
N LEU A 51 8.22 7.49 9.90
CA LEU A 51 9.45 8.28 9.89
C LEU A 51 9.89 8.69 11.30
N ASN A 52 8.96 8.94 12.21
CA ASN A 52 9.30 9.22 13.62
C ASN A 52 9.89 7.99 14.31
N VAL A 53 9.39 6.79 14.03
CA VAL A 53 9.99 5.54 14.55
C VAL A 53 11.39 5.33 13.99
N ILE A 54 11.59 5.52 12.68
CA ILE A 54 12.91 5.42 12.04
C ILE A 54 13.89 6.40 12.67
N LYS A 55 13.50 7.67 12.88
CA LYS A 55 14.33 8.68 13.58
C LYS A 55 14.76 8.20 14.96
N LYS A 56 13.83 7.64 15.74
CA LYS A 56 14.15 7.11 17.08
C LYS A 56 15.13 5.95 17.02
N ILE A 57 15.02 5.06 16.02
CA ILE A 57 15.97 3.95 15.82
C ILE A 57 17.35 4.49 15.49
N ILE A 58 17.47 5.42 14.55
CA ILE A 58 18.75 6.03 14.17
C ILE A 58 19.41 6.75 15.37
N GLN A 59 18.64 7.54 16.10
CA GLN A 59 19.14 8.27 17.29
C GLN A 59 19.64 7.32 18.38
N GLN A 60 18.89 6.25 18.67
CA GLN A 60 19.25 5.30 19.73
C GLN A 60 20.41 4.40 19.35
N SER A 61 20.46 3.92 18.11
CA SER A 61 21.54 3.05 17.65
C SER A 61 22.83 3.81 17.35
N LYS A 62 22.73 5.11 17.04
CA LYS A 62 23.80 5.91 16.44
C LYS A 62 24.40 5.25 15.18
N TYR A 63 23.57 4.43 14.51
CA TYR A 63 23.97 3.68 13.32
C TYR A 63 23.70 4.52 12.05
N LYS A 64 24.65 4.53 11.12
CA LYS A 64 24.53 5.26 9.85
C LYS A 64 24.12 4.28 8.77
N PHE A 65 22.85 4.28 8.38
CA PHE A 65 22.36 3.48 7.27
C PHE A 65 22.67 4.18 5.94
N LYS A 66 23.23 3.45 4.99
CA LYS A 66 23.41 3.94 3.61
C LYS A 66 22.07 4.11 2.91
N TYR A 67 21.14 3.19 3.18
CA TYR A 67 19.80 3.19 2.63
C TYR A 67 18.74 3.12 3.72
N ILE A 68 17.63 3.75 3.46
CA ILE A 68 16.39 3.58 4.25
C ILE A 68 15.30 3.22 3.25
N ASP A 69 14.80 2.00 3.35
CA ASP A 69 13.71 1.51 2.52
C ASP A 69 12.39 1.74 3.27
N LEU A 70 11.54 2.57 2.68
CA LEU A 70 10.23 2.95 3.23
C LEU A 70 9.13 1.99 2.79
N GLY A 71 9.48 0.94 2.05
CA GLY A 71 8.54 -0.02 1.49
C GLY A 71 7.59 0.61 0.48
N GLY A 72 6.44 0.00 0.36
CA GLY A 72 5.36 0.46 -0.52
C GLY A 72 4.16 0.97 0.25
N GLY A 73 2.99 0.41 -0.11
CA GLY A 73 1.74 0.65 0.60
C GLY A 73 0.95 1.86 0.13
N MET A 74 1.49 2.67 -0.80
CA MET A 74 0.76 3.81 -1.36
C MET A 74 -0.54 3.31 -2.01
N GLY A 75 -1.66 3.86 -1.53
CA GLY A 75 -2.99 3.49 -1.98
C GLY A 75 -3.38 4.17 -3.28
N ILE A 76 -4.35 3.54 -3.96
CA ILE A 76 -5.05 4.12 -5.09
C ILE A 76 -6.50 4.45 -4.71
N GLN A 77 -7.14 5.24 -5.54
CA GLN A 77 -8.54 5.57 -5.41
C GLN A 77 -9.38 4.51 -6.14
N TYR A 78 -10.25 3.81 -5.41
CA TYR A 78 -11.16 2.82 -5.97
C TYR A 78 -12.55 3.40 -6.28
N GLU A 79 -12.95 4.44 -5.56
CA GLU A 79 -14.23 5.15 -5.74
C GLU A 79 -13.94 6.64 -5.91
N ASP A 80 -14.74 7.33 -6.72
CA ASP A 80 -14.52 8.73 -7.08
C ASP A 80 -14.41 9.67 -5.88
N ASN A 81 -15.10 9.34 -4.77
CA ASN A 81 -15.09 10.12 -3.51
C ASN A 81 -14.12 9.57 -2.45
N SER A 82 -13.31 8.55 -2.76
CA SER A 82 -12.37 8.00 -1.80
C SER A 82 -11.09 8.86 -1.69
N ASN A 83 -10.46 8.83 -0.52
CA ASN A 83 -9.24 9.58 -0.28
C ASN A 83 -8.10 9.12 -1.19
N LYS A 84 -7.36 10.09 -1.73
CA LYS A 84 -6.14 9.88 -2.51
C LYS A 84 -4.93 10.39 -1.74
N LEU A 85 -3.83 9.63 -1.77
CA LEU A 85 -2.57 10.09 -1.17
C LEU A 85 -2.09 11.37 -1.88
N ASN A 86 -1.85 12.42 -1.11
CA ASN A 86 -1.27 13.65 -1.64
C ASN A 86 0.25 13.49 -1.79
N TYR A 87 0.70 13.16 -2.99
CA TYR A 87 2.12 12.92 -3.28
C TYR A 87 3.00 14.18 -3.10
N ILE A 88 2.46 15.38 -3.30
CA ILE A 88 3.21 16.63 -3.07
C ILE A 88 3.54 16.76 -1.57
N LYS A 89 2.54 16.58 -0.71
CA LYS A 89 2.74 16.62 0.75
C LYS A 89 3.62 15.45 1.22
N TYR A 90 3.45 14.25 0.63
CA TYR A 90 4.30 13.09 0.90
C TYR A 90 5.77 13.38 0.56
N ASN A 91 6.05 13.92 -0.64
CA ASN A 91 7.40 14.32 -1.05
C ASN A 91 8.02 15.36 -0.08
N LYS A 92 7.26 16.39 0.31
CA LYS A 92 7.71 17.38 1.31
C LYS A 92 8.09 16.71 2.64
N LEU A 93 7.30 15.74 3.09
CA LEU A 93 7.57 14.98 4.32
C LEU A 93 8.88 14.18 4.22
N ILE A 94 9.11 13.47 3.11
CA ILE A 94 10.33 12.70 2.87
C ILE A 94 11.54 13.63 2.74
N LYS A 95 11.44 14.72 1.97
CA LYS A 95 12.54 15.69 1.85
C LYS A 95 12.92 16.29 3.20
N SER A 96 11.95 16.62 4.06
CA SER A 96 12.21 17.11 5.41
C SER A 96 12.92 16.09 6.30
N PHE A 97 12.59 14.80 6.13
CA PHE A 97 13.29 13.72 6.82
C PHE A 97 14.74 13.60 6.34
N LEU A 98 14.98 13.64 5.03
CA LEU A 98 16.30 13.51 4.41
C LEU A 98 17.27 14.65 4.79
N LYS A 99 16.79 15.88 4.93
CA LYS A 99 17.64 17.02 5.36
C LYS A 99 18.42 16.75 6.65
N LYS A 100 17.93 15.83 7.49
CA LYS A 100 18.54 15.47 8.78
C LYS A 100 19.25 14.12 8.77
N ASN A 101 19.20 13.40 7.65
CA ASN A 101 19.75 12.04 7.52
C ASN A 101 20.43 11.90 6.16
N ASN A 102 21.70 11.59 6.15
CA ASN A 102 22.49 11.39 4.91
C ASN A 102 22.32 9.96 4.38
N SER A 103 21.09 9.52 4.17
CA SER A 103 20.73 8.20 3.63
C SER A 103 20.04 8.35 2.29
N LYS A 104 20.16 7.36 1.42
CA LYS A 104 19.35 7.25 0.20
C LYS A 104 18.05 6.54 0.53
N ILE A 105 16.94 6.98 -0.08
CA ILE A 105 15.63 6.36 0.11
C ILE A 105 15.38 5.33 -0.99
N ILE A 106 14.82 4.20 -0.59
CA ILE A 106 14.26 3.18 -1.47
C ILE A 106 12.74 3.17 -1.25
N PHE A 107 11.98 2.96 -2.32
CA PHE A 107 10.55 2.75 -2.32
C PHE A 107 10.23 1.46 -3.05
N GLU A 108 9.21 0.74 -2.59
CA GLU A 108 8.70 -0.48 -3.20
C GLU A 108 7.23 -0.28 -3.64
N PRO A 109 6.95 0.64 -4.59
CA PRO A 109 5.57 0.91 -5.02
C PRO A 109 5.05 -0.27 -5.84
N GLY A 110 3.95 -0.86 -5.38
CA GLY A 110 3.23 -1.91 -6.09
C GLY A 110 1.92 -1.38 -6.65
N ARG A 111 0.86 -1.42 -5.82
CA ARG A 111 -0.49 -1.04 -6.20
C ARG A 111 -0.59 0.36 -6.83
N SER A 112 0.15 1.33 -6.33
CA SER A 112 0.13 2.70 -6.88
C SER A 112 0.61 2.79 -8.32
N ILE A 113 1.39 1.83 -8.81
CA ILE A 113 1.83 1.74 -10.20
C ILE A 113 0.84 0.92 -11.02
N VAL A 114 0.53 -0.31 -10.58
CA VAL A 114 -0.18 -1.27 -11.43
C VAL A 114 -1.70 -1.33 -11.17
N GLY A 115 -2.18 -0.75 -10.09
CA GLY A 115 -3.57 -0.93 -9.66
C GLY A 115 -4.62 -0.38 -10.62
N ASN A 116 -4.27 0.61 -11.44
CA ASN A 116 -5.12 1.19 -12.48
C ASN A 116 -4.65 0.83 -13.90
N ALA A 117 -3.67 -0.07 -14.04
CA ALA A 117 -3.06 -0.40 -15.33
C ALA A 117 -3.80 -1.50 -16.10
N GLY A 118 -4.82 -2.13 -15.50
CA GLY A 118 -5.57 -3.22 -16.12
C GLY A 118 -7.04 -3.18 -15.77
N CYS A 119 -7.82 -3.94 -16.53
CA CYS A 119 -9.24 -4.20 -16.28
C CYS A 119 -9.57 -5.67 -16.53
N LEU A 120 -10.56 -6.18 -15.82
CA LEU A 120 -11.19 -7.46 -16.11
C LEU A 120 -12.41 -7.21 -17.00
N ILE A 121 -12.41 -7.80 -18.19
CA ILE A 121 -13.56 -7.78 -19.09
C ILE A 121 -14.36 -9.04 -18.84
N SER A 122 -15.67 -8.90 -18.64
CA SER A 122 -16.57 -10.00 -18.38
C SER A 122 -17.89 -9.81 -19.10
N LYS A 123 -18.51 -10.92 -19.49
CA LYS A 123 -19.80 -10.96 -20.19
C LYS A 123 -20.92 -11.30 -19.22
N ILE A 124 -22.06 -10.66 -19.38
CA ILE A 124 -23.28 -11.04 -18.68
C ILE A 124 -23.83 -12.29 -19.36
N ILE A 125 -23.89 -13.39 -18.59
CA ILE A 125 -24.47 -14.66 -19.06
C ILE A 125 -25.99 -14.63 -18.85
N TYR A 126 -26.44 -14.15 -17.68
CA TYR A 126 -27.84 -14.20 -17.29
C TYR A 126 -28.16 -13.12 -16.27
N ILE A 127 -29.39 -12.62 -16.26
CA ILE A 127 -29.92 -11.72 -15.22
C ILE A 127 -31.07 -12.43 -14.52
N LYS A 128 -30.88 -12.73 -13.23
CA LYS A 128 -31.91 -13.31 -12.37
C LYS A 128 -32.65 -12.20 -11.64
N HIS A 129 -33.94 -12.09 -11.91
CA HIS A 129 -34.84 -11.18 -11.20
C HIS A 129 -35.47 -11.85 -9.99
N THR A 130 -35.53 -11.17 -8.85
CA THR A 130 -36.26 -11.58 -7.65
C THR A 130 -37.13 -10.42 -7.18
N ASN A 131 -38.02 -10.67 -6.22
CA ASN A 131 -38.90 -9.63 -5.68
C ASN A 131 -38.13 -8.48 -4.97
N SER A 132 -36.94 -8.73 -4.47
CA SER A 132 -36.18 -7.74 -3.67
C SER A 132 -34.96 -7.19 -4.39
N LYS A 133 -34.38 -7.91 -5.35
CA LYS A 133 -33.15 -7.52 -6.05
C LYS A 133 -32.93 -8.30 -7.33
N ASN A 134 -32.04 -7.77 -8.18
CA ASN A 134 -31.59 -8.43 -9.40
C ASN A 134 -30.15 -8.94 -9.23
N PHE A 135 -29.86 -10.11 -9.78
CA PHE A 135 -28.52 -10.67 -9.81
C PHE A 135 -28.03 -10.67 -11.26
N ILE A 136 -26.84 -10.12 -11.47
CA ILE A 136 -26.15 -10.19 -12.77
C ILE A 136 -25.12 -11.32 -12.67
N ILE A 137 -25.34 -12.36 -13.46
CA ILE A 137 -24.47 -13.52 -13.52
C ILE A 137 -23.45 -13.29 -14.63
N LEU A 138 -22.18 -13.40 -14.30
CA LEU A 138 -21.04 -13.13 -15.17
C LEU A 138 -20.29 -14.42 -15.51
N ASP A 139 -19.50 -14.41 -16.58
CA ASP A 139 -18.54 -15.47 -16.92
C ASP A 139 -17.20 -15.34 -16.18
N ALA A 140 -17.13 -14.49 -15.17
CA ALA A 140 -15.97 -14.32 -14.30
C ALA A 140 -16.39 -14.56 -12.85
N ALA A 141 -15.51 -15.20 -12.07
CA ALA A 141 -15.77 -15.57 -10.70
C ALA A 141 -14.58 -15.27 -9.77
N MET A 142 -14.57 -15.86 -8.56
CA MET A 142 -13.50 -15.71 -7.58
C MET A 142 -12.13 -16.17 -8.08
N ASN A 143 -12.08 -17.17 -8.96
CA ASN A 143 -10.85 -17.65 -9.57
C ASN A 143 -10.19 -16.60 -10.47
N ASP A 144 -11.00 -15.71 -11.06
CA ASP A 144 -10.51 -14.64 -11.95
C ASP A 144 -10.20 -13.37 -11.15
N LEU A 145 -11.02 -13.06 -10.15
CA LEU A 145 -10.87 -11.88 -9.29
C LEU A 145 -11.20 -12.22 -7.83
N ILE A 146 -10.25 -12.76 -7.09
CA ILE A 146 -10.44 -13.22 -5.70
C ILE A 146 -10.64 -12.07 -4.68
N ARG A 147 -10.14 -10.88 -4.97
CA ARG A 147 -10.06 -9.79 -4.00
C ARG A 147 -11.40 -9.34 -3.39
N PRO A 148 -12.52 -9.25 -4.13
CA PRO A 148 -13.81 -8.94 -3.52
C PRO A 148 -14.24 -9.96 -2.46
N ALA A 149 -14.06 -11.26 -2.72
CA ALA A 149 -14.43 -12.32 -1.80
C ALA A 149 -13.48 -12.40 -0.58
N LEU A 150 -12.16 -12.31 -0.80
CA LEU A 150 -11.16 -12.52 0.25
C LEU A 150 -10.94 -11.29 1.14
N TYR A 151 -11.06 -10.08 0.59
CA TYR A 151 -10.73 -8.84 1.29
C TYR A 151 -11.88 -7.84 1.35
N GLY A 152 -13.08 -8.18 0.85
CA GLY A 152 -14.17 -7.21 0.69
C GLY A 152 -13.78 -6.03 -0.21
N ALA A 153 -12.83 -6.24 -1.13
CA ALA A 153 -12.31 -5.17 -1.97
C ALA A 153 -13.37 -4.72 -2.98
N LYS A 154 -13.58 -3.43 -3.07
CA LYS A 154 -14.45 -2.83 -4.08
C LYS A 154 -13.65 -2.57 -5.35
N HIS A 155 -14.24 -2.89 -6.49
CA HIS A 155 -13.73 -2.57 -7.81
C HIS A 155 -14.81 -1.83 -8.58
N ARG A 156 -14.44 -0.81 -9.35
CA ARG A 156 -15.39 -0.08 -10.19
C ARG A 156 -15.86 -0.99 -11.32
N ILE A 157 -17.18 -1.13 -11.44
CA ILE A 157 -17.82 -1.88 -12.53
C ILE A 157 -18.41 -0.86 -13.49
N ILE A 158 -18.05 -0.96 -14.77
CA ILE A 158 -18.52 -0.06 -15.80
C ILE A 158 -18.99 -0.86 -17.03
N PRO A 159 -20.02 -0.40 -17.75
CA PRO A 159 -20.38 -0.99 -19.03
C PRO A 159 -19.26 -0.85 -20.05
N SER A 160 -19.01 -1.88 -20.86
CA SER A 160 -18.03 -1.84 -21.96
C SER A 160 -18.45 -0.89 -23.08
N LYS A 161 -19.76 -0.66 -23.25
CA LYS A 161 -20.32 0.29 -24.21
C LYS A 161 -20.98 1.45 -23.49
N ILE A 162 -20.52 2.67 -23.76
CA ILE A 162 -21.13 3.89 -23.26
C ILE A 162 -22.34 4.23 -24.12
N ASN A 163 -23.53 3.93 -23.63
CA ASN A 163 -24.76 4.35 -24.29
C ASN A 163 -25.12 5.77 -23.83
N ARG A 164 -24.73 6.80 -24.59
CA ARG A 164 -24.90 8.23 -24.23
C ARG A 164 -26.35 8.62 -23.89
N LYS A 165 -27.35 7.83 -24.29
CA LYS A 165 -28.78 8.10 -24.05
C LYS A 165 -29.33 7.58 -22.70
N LYS A 166 -28.55 6.87 -21.86
CA LYS A 166 -29.02 6.25 -20.60
C LYS A 166 -28.24 6.62 -19.33
N ILE A 167 -27.56 7.76 -19.30
CA ILE A 167 -26.81 8.21 -18.11
C ILE A 167 -27.74 8.87 -17.06
N SER A 168 -29.06 8.90 -17.23
CA SER A 168 -29.98 9.64 -16.36
C SER A 168 -30.63 8.82 -15.24
N LYS A 169 -30.24 7.59 -14.96
CA LYS A 169 -30.75 6.85 -13.78
C LYS A 169 -29.60 6.31 -12.96
N LYS A 170 -29.30 7.02 -11.86
CA LYS A 170 -28.55 6.49 -10.72
C LYS A 170 -29.36 5.35 -10.11
N HIS A 171 -28.75 4.20 -9.94
CA HIS A 171 -29.22 3.13 -9.08
C HIS A 171 -28.36 3.08 -7.82
#